data_ab38b60cdcd6aa3b2bf55ed5eb750c3a
#
_entry.id   ab38b60cdcd6aa3b2bf55ed5eb750c3a
#
_cell.length_a   1.000
_cell.length_b   1.000
_cell.length_c   1.000
_cell.angle_alpha   90.00
_cell.angle_beta   90.00
_cell.angle_gamma   90.00
#
_symmetry.space_group_name_H-M   'P 1'
#
loop_
_entity.id
_entity.type
_entity.pdbx_description
1 polymer ?
#
loop_
_entity_poly.entity_id
_entity_poly.type
_entity_poly.pdbx_seq_one_letter_code
_entity_poly.pdbx_strand_id
1 'polypeptide(L)'
;MKKVRLENELPESIEKWGWKYHHIGIPTDKFMPGEKYLPHLRFFVSGFSESPFGIEWMRFEKGCTLNKLIQTVPHLAFEVADLNYEISLHNLKVISEPNSPGDGIIVAMIEDNGAPVELIEFLKNK
;
A
#
# COMPACT_ATOMS: atom_id res chain seq x y z
N MET A 1 5.91 9.88 -34.53
CA MET A 1 5.35 10.09 -33.19
C MET A 1 6.17 9.33 -32.17
N LYS A 2 6.48 10.00 -31.07
CA LYS A 2 7.22 9.39 -29.97
C LYS A 2 6.36 8.39 -29.25
N LYS A 3 6.93 7.23 -28.91
CA LYS A 3 6.20 6.26 -28.08
C LYS A 3 6.15 6.72 -26.64
N VAL A 4 4.98 6.65 -26.03
CA VAL A 4 4.81 6.98 -24.62
C VAL A 4 5.39 5.88 -23.74
N ARG A 5 5.37 4.64 -24.23
CA ARG A 5 5.80 3.48 -23.46
C ARG A 5 6.35 2.42 -24.40
N LEU A 6 7.41 1.75 -23.99
CA LEU A 6 7.97 0.63 -24.74
C LEU A 6 7.23 -0.65 -24.35
N GLU A 7 7.16 -1.60 -25.31
CA GLU A 7 6.37 -2.81 -25.14
C GLU A 7 6.80 -3.64 -23.93
N ASN A 8 8.11 -3.71 -23.66
CA ASN A 8 8.64 -4.50 -22.55
C ASN A 8 9.03 -3.67 -21.32
N GLU A 9 8.59 -2.43 -21.28
CA GLU A 9 8.96 -1.53 -20.21
C GLU A 9 8.12 -1.81 -18.98
N LEU A 10 8.79 -2.08 -17.84
CA LEU A 10 8.15 -2.29 -16.54
C LEU A 10 8.72 -1.35 -15.52
N PRO A 11 7.98 -1.04 -14.45
CA PRO A 11 8.55 -0.26 -13.34
C PRO A 11 9.78 -0.96 -12.77
N GLU A 12 10.75 -0.16 -12.39
CA GLU A 12 12.01 -0.68 -11.86
C GLU A 12 11.81 -1.56 -10.63
N SER A 13 10.86 -1.19 -9.75
CA SER A 13 10.58 -1.97 -8.55
C SER A 13 10.14 -3.40 -8.89
N ILE A 14 9.42 -3.56 -9.99
CA ILE A 14 8.97 -4.90 -10.41
C ILE A 14 10.09 -5.63 -11.15
N GLU A 15 10.73 -4.96 -12.11
CA GLU A 15 11.71 -5.60 -12.96
C GLU A 15 13.03 -5.88 -12.25
N LYS A 16 13.52 -4.92 -11.44
CA LYS A 16 14.86 -5.01 -10.86
C LYS A 16 14.87 -5.29 -9.38
N TRP A 17 13.88 -4.78 -8.63
CA TRP A 17 13.88 -4.94 -7.18
C TRP A 17 13.15 -6.18 -6.71
N GLY A 18 12.39 -6.82 -7.59
CA GLY A 18 11.68 -8.04 -7.24
C GLY A 18 10.40 -7.84 -6.45
N TRP A 19 9.89 -6.62 -6.44
CA TRP A 19 8.63 -6.34 -5.76
C TRP A 19 7.46 -6.90 -6.55
N LYS A 20 6.38 -7.28 -5.85
CA LYS A 20 5.18 -7.83 -6.48
C LYS A 20 3.98 -6.95 -6.17
N TYR A 21 3.25 -6.56 -7.21
CA TYR A 21 2.01 -5.81 -7.00
C TYR A 21 1.05 -6.65 -6.16
N HIS A 22 0.43 -6.03 -5.16
CA HIS A 22 -0.54 -6.70 -4.30
C HIS A 22 -1.92 -6.10 -4.46
N HIS A 23 -2.05 -4.78 -4.29
CA HIS A 23 -3.35 -4.13 -4.40
C HIS A 23 -3.18 -2.64 -4.62
N ILE A 24 -4.31 -1.98 -4.90
CA ILE A 24 -4.38 -0.52 -4.90
C ILE A 24 -5.41 -0.12 -3.85
N GLY A 25 -5.02 0.78 -2.95
CA GLY A 25 -5.90 1.32 -1.93
C GLY A 25 -6.51 2.62 -2.41
N ILE A 26 -7.83 2.74 -2.33
CA ILE A 26 -8.53 3.93 -2.80
C ILE A 26 -9.34 4.53 -1.65
N PRO A 27 -9.02 5.76 -1.23
CA PRO A 27 -9.81 6.42 -0.19
C PRO A 27 -11.24 6.68 -0.68
N THR A 28 -12.20 6.48 0.22
CA THR A 28 -13.60 6.77 -0.06
C THR A 28 -14.26 7.27 1.22
N ASP A 29 -15.28 8.10 1.08
CA ASP A 29 -16.11 8.48 2.22
C ASP A 29 -17.44 7.74 2.22
N LYS A 30 -17.63 6.81 1.29
CA LYS A 30 -18.84 6.00 1.20
C LYS A 30 -18.76 4.80 2.14
N PHE A 31 -19.88 4.50 2.80
CA PHE A 31 -20.01 3.28 3.57
C PHE A 31 -20.11 2.10 2.59
N MET A 32 -19.15 1.18 2.69
CA MET A 32 -19.05 0.06 1.75
C MET A 32 -19.50 -1.24 2.42
N PRO A 33 -20.15 -2.14 1.65
CA PRO A 33 -20.53 -3.46 2.20
C PRO A 33 -19.30 -4.25 2.63
N GLY A 34 -19.41 -4.97 3.74
CA GLY A 34 -18.37 -5.87 4.19
C GLY A 34 -17.14 -5.21 4.76
N GLU A 35 -17.24 -3.96 5.17
CA GLU A 35 -16.11 -3.25 5.77
C GLU A 35 -15.57 -3.98 7.00
N LYS A 36 -14.23 -4.01 7.11
CA LYS A 36 -13.54 -4.45 8.32
C LYS A 36 -12.86 -3.26 8.95
N TYR A 37 -13.04 -3.11 10.27
CA TYR A 37 -12.48 -1.98 11.00
C TYR A 37 -11.11 -2.33 11.56
N LEU A 38 -10.17 -1.42 11.38
CA LEU A 38 -8.83 -1.51 11.96
C LEU A 38 -8.73 -0.48 13.10
N PRO A 39 -9.04 -0.87 14.35
CA PRO A 39 -9.23 0.11 15.42
C PRO A 39 -7.97 0.91 15.77
N HIS A 40 -6.81 0.28 15.71
CA HIS A 40 -5.56 0.98 16.05
C HIS A 40 -5.13 1.97 14.98
N LEU A 41 -5.66 1.85 13.77
CA LEU A 41 -5.37 2.77 12.67
C LEU A 41 -6.56 3.68 12.34
N ARG A 42 -7.73 3.35 12.90
CA ARG A 42 -8.96 4.14 12.81
C ARG A 42 -9.45 4.32 11.38
N PHE A 43 -9.49 3.23 10.63
CA PHE A 43 -10.13 3.23 9.32
C PHE A 43 -10.69 1.86 8.98
N PHE A 44 -11.56 1.84 7.96
CA PHE A 44 -12.24 0.64 7.48
C PHE A 44 -11.69 0.26 6.12
N VAL A 45 -11.56 -1.05 5.87
CA VAL A 45 -11.15 -1.57 4.56
C VAL A 45 -12.20 -2.52 4.02
N SER A 46 -12.32 -2.58 2.68
CA SER A 46 -13.29 -3.46 2.04
C SER A 46 -12.92 -3.69 0.57
N GLY A 47 -13.49 -4.75 0.01
CA GLY A 47 -13.49 -4.99 -1.43
C GLY A 47 -12.33 -5.78 -2.00
N PHE A 48 -11.24 -5.92 -1.28
CA PHE A 48 -10.05 -6.58 -1.84
C PHE A 48 -10.36 -7.99 -2.33
N SER A 49 -11.05 -8.79 -1.52
CA SER A 49 -11.32 -10.20 -1.86
C SER A 49 -12.26 -10.36 -3.05
N GLU A 50 -13.09 -9.36 -3.32
CA GLU A 50 -14.07 -9.41 -4.40
C GLU A 50 -13.59 -8.75 -5.69
N SER A 51 -12.43 -8.08 -5.66
CA SER A 51 -11.92 -7.35 -6.82
C SER A 51 -10.92 -8.18 -7.60
N PRO A 52 -11.16 -8.44 -8.90
CA PRO A 52 -10.17 -9.12 -9.71
C PRO A 52 -8.94 -8.26 -9.99
N PHE A 53 -8.99 -6.98 -9.62
CA PHE A 53 -7.90 -6.03 -9.88
C PHE A 53 -7.11 -5.67 -8.64
N GLY A 54 -7.51 -6.19 -7.46
CA GLY A 54 -6.87 -5.84 -6.20
C GLY A 54 -7.28 -4.47 -5.68
N ILE A 55 -8.51 -4.03 -5.96
CA ILE A 55 -8.98 -2.74 -5.45
C ILE A 55 -9.45 -2.92 -4.02
N GLU A 56 -8.89 -2.11 -3.11
CA GLU A 56 -9.28 -2.08 -1.71
C GLU A 56 -9.75 -0.68 -1.38
N TRP A 57 -10.98 -0.56 -0.87
CA TRP A 57 -11.55 0.73 -0.47
C TRP A 57 -11.19 1.01 0.97
N MET A 58 -10.84 2.27 1.25
CA MET A 58 -10.41 2.70 2.58
C MET A 58 -11.24 3.90 3.02
N ARG A 59 -11.98 3.73 4.12
CA ARG A 59 -12.81 4.79 4.67
C ARG A 59 -12.25 5.18 6.04
N PHE A 60 -11.72 6.38 6.14
CA PHE A 60 -11.00 6.84 7.33
C PHE A 60 -11.94 7.54 8.29
N GLU A 61 -11.78 7.24 9.59
CA GLU A 61 -12.51 7.95 10.63
C GLU A 61 -11.96 9.36 10.79
N LYS A 62 -12.80 10.25 11.29
CA LYS A 62 -12.45 11.65 11.48
C LYS A 62 -11.21 11.85 12.36
N GLY A 63 -10.99 10.96 13.32
CA GLY A 63 -9.84 11.07 14.22
C GLY A 63 -8.61 10.30 13.76
N CYS A 64 -8.59 9.80 12.53
CA CYS A 64 -7.44 9.04 12.04
C CYS A 64 -6.20 9.93 12.00
N THR A 65 -5.07 9.42 12.54
CA THR A 65 -3.83 10.17 12.64
C THR A 65 -2.81 9.83 11.56
N LEU A 66 -3.19 8.97 10.61
CA LEU A 66 -2.28 8.63 9.51
C LEU A 66 -1.98 9.87 8.66
N ASN A 67 -0.86 9.82 7.94
CA ASN A 67 -0.46 10.88 7.04
C ASN A 67 -1.59 11.24 6.08
N LYS A 68 -1.78 12.52 5.82
CA LYS A 68 -2.87 13.00 4.95
C LYS A 68 -2.82 12.42 3.55
N LEU A 69 -1.65 12.15 3.02
CA LEU A 69 -1.54 11.51 1.70
C LEU A 69 -2.21 10.14 1.71
N ILE A 70 -2.05 9.38 2.78
CA ILE A 70 -2.66 8.06 2.89
C ILE A 70 -4.19 8.18 2.89
N GLN A 71 -4.70 9.23 3.49
CA GLN A 71 -6.15 9.44 3.63
C GLN A 71 -6.80 10.04 2.39
N THR A 72 -6.03 10.62 1.48
CA THR A 72 -6.60 11.40 0.38
C THR A 72 -6.17 10.97 -1.01
N VAL A 73 -5.04 10.27 -1.14
CA VAL A 73 -4.50 9.88 -2.44
C VAL A 73 -4.48 8.35 -2.53
N PRO A 74 -4.95 7.77 -3.65
CA PRO A 74 -4.83 6.32 -3.83
C PRO A 74 -3.38 5.87 -3.74
N HIS A 75 -3.15 4.67 -3.19
CA HIS A 75 -1.80 4.13 -3.08
C HIS A 75 -1.69 2.76 -3.73
N LEU A 76 -0.53 2.52 -4.33
CA LEU A 76 -0.16 1.19 -4.77
C LEU A 76 0.44 0.43 -3.59
N ALA A 77 0.21 -0.87 -3.54
CA ALA A 77 0.81 -1.71 -2.51
C ALA A 77 1.59 -2.84 -3.15
N PHE A 78 2.81 -3.05 -2.67
CA PHE A 78 3.71 -4.09 -3.16
C PHE A 78 4.12 -5.01 -2.03
N GLU A 79 4.14 -6.29 -2.33
CA GLU A 79 4.74 -7.29 -1.43
C GLU A 79 6.25 -7.28 -1.61
N VAL A 80 6.97 -7.22 -0.50
CA VAL A 80 8.43 -7.25 -0.49
C VAL A 80 8.90 -8.33 0.51
N ALA A 81 10.12 -8.81 0.35
CA ALA A 81 10.65 -9.85 1.23
C ALA A 81 11.05 -9.31 2.60
N ASP A 82 11.59 -8.09 2.65
CA ASP A 82 12.08 -7.48 3.90
C ASP A 82 11.96 -5.97 3.74
N LEU A 83 10.90 -5.40 4.29
CA LEU A 83 10.60 -4.00 4.02
C LEU A 83 11.62 -3.03 4.63
N ASN A 84 12.17 -3.34 5.78
CA ASN A 84 13.20 -2.48 6.37
C ASN A 84 14.45 -2.45 5.49
N TYR A 85 14.84 -3.60 4.97
CA TYR A 85 15.96 -3.70 4.06
C TYR A 85 15.72 -2.88 2.78
N GLU A 86 14.52 -3.01 2.19
CA GLU A 86 14.18 -2.30 0.95
C GLU A 86 14.16 -0.79 1.16
N ILE A 87 13.61 -0.35 2.29
CA ILE A 87 13.57 1.08 2.63
C ILE A 87 14.98 1.64 2.72
N SER A 88 15.88 0.94 3.41
CA SER A 88 17.27 1.38 3.55
C SER A 88 18.04 1.33 2.24
N LEU A 89 17.89 0.22 1.52
CA LEU A 89 18.64 0.00 0.29
C LEU A 89 18.34 1.07 -0.75
N HIS A 90 17.07 1.43 -0.89
CA HIS A 90 16.65 2.40 -1.91
C HIS A 90 16.46 3.81 -1.36
N ASN A 91 16.81 4.03 -0.09
CA ASN A 91 16.68 5.33 0.57
C ASN A 91 15.29 5.93 0.39
N LEU A 92 14.26 5.15 0.71
CA LEU A 92 12.88 5.54 0.48
C LEU A 92 12.38 6.50 1.56
N LYS A 93 11.51 7.42 1.18
CA LYS A 93 10.95 8.41 2.10
C LYS A 93 9.76 7.82 2.83
N VAL A 94 9.91 7.53 4.12
CA VAL A 94 8.86 6.92 4.93
C VAL A 94 7.88 7.99 5.41
N ILE A 95 6.58 7.74 5.21
CA ILE A 95 5.52 8.60 5.71
C ILE A 95 4.62 7.89 6.71
N SER A 96 4.78 6.57 6.89
CA SER A 96 4.18 5.82 7.96
C SER A 96 5.14 4.70 8.31
N GLU A 97 5.63 4.71 9.55
CA GLU A 97 6.64 3.75 10.00
C GLU A 97 6.11 2.32 9.97
N PRO A 98 7.00 1.34 9.85
CA PRO A 98 6.56 -0.06 9.87
C PRO A 98 5.70 -0.37 11.08
N ASN A 99 4.57 -1.04 10.83
CA ASN A 99 3.64 -1.44 11.87
C ASN A 99 2.90 -2.68 11.41
N SER A 100 2.20 -3.32 12.36
CA SER A 100 1.50 -4.57 12.09
C SER A 100 0.00 -4.34 12.25
N PRO A 101 -0.75 -4.18 11.14
CA PRO A 101 -2.21 -3.99 11.23
C PRO A 101 -2.95 -5.26 11.60
N GLY A 102 -2.28 -6.41 11.55
CA GLY A 102 -2.85 -7.69 11.92
C GLY A 102 -1.76 -8.72 12.05
N ASP A 103 -2.11 -9.93 12.45
CA ASP A 103 -1.14 -11.00 12.66
C ASP A 103 -0.48 -11.41 11.35
N GLY A 104 0.84 -11.61 11.40
CA GLY A 104 1.59 -12.18 10.28
C GLY A 104 1.93 -11.21 9.17
N ILE A 105 1.72 -9.91 9.40
CA ILE A 105 1.95 -8.91 8.35
C ILE A 105 2.58 -7.66 8.96
N ILE A 106 3.54 -7.09 8.24
CA ILE A 106 4.11 -5.78 8.56
C ILE A 106 3.90 -4.88 7.35
N VAL A 107 3.51 -3.65 7.58
CA VAL A 107 3.31 -2.68 6.50
C VAL A 107 4.02 -1.38 6.83
N ALA A 108 4.38 -0.64 5.79
CA ALA A 108 4.92 0.70 5.91
C ALA A 108 4.45 1.49 4.69
N MET A 109 4.42 2.82 4.83
CA MET A 109 4.06 3.67 3.69
C MET A 109 5.25 4.58 3.37
N ILE A 110 5.54 4.68 2.09
CA ILE A 110 6.57 5.57 1.57
C ILE A 110 5.92 6.55 0.60
N GLU A 111 6.66 7.58 0.22
CA GLU A 111 6.15 8.59 -0.70
C GLU A 111 7.08 8.74 -1.89
N ASP A 112 6.49 8.77 -3.08
CA ASP A 112 7.19 9.10 -4.32
C ASP A 112 6.49 10.29 -4.96
N ASN A 113 7.07 11.48 -4.83
CA ASN A 113 6.55 12.72 -5.44
C ASN A 113 5.07 12.97 -5.15
N GLY A 114 4.66 12.77 -3.91
CA GLY A 114 3.28 12.99 -3.49
C GLY A 114 2.38 11.78 -3.68
N ALA A 115 2.91 10.67 -4.18
CA ALA A 115 2.15 9.44 -4.33
C ALA A 115 2.52 8.48 -3.18
N PRO A 116 1.56 8.08 -2.35
CA PRO A 116 1.85 7.10 -1.30
C PRO A 116 1.98 5.71 -1.90
N VAL A 117 2.93 4.93 -1.38
CA VAL A 117 3.15 3.55 -1.81
C VAL A 117 3.30 2.71 -0.56
N GLU A 118 2.54 1.62 -0.50
CA GLU A 118 2.57 0.71 0.65
C GLU A 118 3.53 -0.44 0.37
N LEU A 119 4.34 -0.78 1.37
CA LEU A 119 5.16 -1.99 1.34
C LEU A 119 4.57 -2.97 2.31
N ILE A 120 4.43 -4.23 1.86
CA ILE A 120 3.85 -5.31 2.67
C ILE A 120 4.86 -6.42 2.77
N GLU A 121 5.13 -6.86 4.00
CA GLU A 121 5.96 -8.03 4.24
C GLU A 121 5.11 -9.05 4.99
N PHE A 122 4.97 -10.25 4.42
CA PHE A 122 4.27 -11.33 5.10
C PHE A 122 5.27 -12.12 5.93
N LEU A 123 5.03 -12.18 7.25
CA LEU A 123 5.91 -12.88 8.16
C LEU A 123 5.68 -14.38 8.03
N LYS A 124 6.75 -15.09 7.79
CA LYS A 124 6.66 -16.54 7.67
C LYS A 124 6.71 -17.18 9.04
N ASN A 125 5.89 -18.19 9.23
CA ASN A 125 5.96 -18.97 10.46
C ASN A 125 7.25 -19.78 10.46
N LYS A 126 7.91 -19.77 11.59
CA LYS A 126 9.16 -20.49 11.76
C LYS A 126 8.93 -21.75 12.60
#